data_c907b21dee4276aa5683eef93765e596
#
_entry.id   c907b21dee4276aa5683eef93765e596
#
_cell.length_a   1.000
_cell.length_b   1.000
_cell.length_c   1.000
_cell.angle_alpha   90.00
_cell.angle_beta   90.00
_cell.angle_gamma   90.00
#
_symmetry.space_group_name_H-M   'P 1'
#
loop_
_entity.id
_entity.type
_entity.pdbx_description
1 polymer ?
#
loop_
_entity_poly.entity_id
_entity_poly.type
_entity_poly.pdbx_seq_one_letter_code
_entity_poly.pdbx_strand_id
1 'polypeptide(L)'
;MSYVHPKLRAFTESLEELFRQVDEELEDRYGGRFSLHPNRPRRGETANPEMDGLFEVAPDFTPGLGSEKGRGYLVSLRVATLEKVPPEEFEALMARTAELVRERLPRFFPGRPLEVIRDGPRFKITGDFSLGEA
;
A
#
# COMPACT_ATOMS: atom_id res chain seq x y z
N MET A 1 3.77 26.06 -12.40
CA MET A 1 4.19 24.68 -12.70
C MET A 1 5.18 24.22 -11.66
N SER A 2 4.95 23.08 -11.04
CA SER A 2 5.88 22.57 -10.03
C SER A 2 6.87 21.61 -10.68
N TYR A 3 8.11 21.68 -10.19
CA TYR A 3 9.15 20.79 -10.63
C TYR A 3 9.17 19.52 -9.78
N VAL A 4 9.23 18.37 -10.44
CA VAL A 4 9.34 17.07 -9.76
C VAL A 4 10.68 16.46 -10.12
N HIS A 5 11.48 16.17 -9.11
CA HIS A 5 12.80 15.57 -9.30
C HIS A 5 12.62 14.20 -9.98
N PRO A 6 13.39 13.91 -11.06
CA PRO A 6 13.22 12.63 -11.78
C PRO A 6 13.38 11.40 -10.91
N LYS A 7 14.32 11.41 -9.96
CA LYS A 7 14.51 10.25 -9.06
C LYS A 7 13.33 10.09 -8.11
N LEU A 8 12.71 11.19 -7.68
CA LEU A 8 11.53 11.13 -6.85
C LEU A 8 10.36 10.56 -7.63
N ARG A 9 10.21 10.97 -8.89
CA ARG A 9 9.16 10.45 -9.75
C ARG A 9 9.35 8.94 -9.96
N ALA A 10 10.57 8.50 -10.25
CA ALA A 10 10.86 7.09 -10.45
C ALA A 10 10.57 6.29 -9.18
N PHE A 11 10.94 6.82 -8.02
CA PHE A 11 10.65 6.17 -6.75
C PHE A 11 9.14 6.03 -6.53
N THR A 12 8.40 7.12 -6.75
CA THR A 12 6.95 7.13 -6.56
C THR A 12 6.26 6.16 -7.50
N GLU A 13 6.66 6.14 -8.77
CA GLU A 13 6.08 5.22 -9.75
C GLU A 13 6.35 3.77 -9.40
N SER A 14 7.55 3.46 -8.92
CA SER A 14 7.89 2.10 -8.48
C SER A 14 7.06 1.71 -7.27
N LEU A 15 6.89 2.62 -6.32
CA LEU A 15 6.11 2.36 -5.14
C LEU A 15 4.64 2.12 -5.49
N GLU A 16 4.09 2.93 -6.39
CA GLU A 16 2.71 2.75 -6.86
C GLU A 16 2.52 1.42 -7.56
N GLU A 17 3.49 1.00 -8.37
CA GLU A 17 3.39 -0.29 -9.06
C GLU A 17 3.48 -1.45 -8.06
N LEU A 18 4.32 -1.33 -7.05
CA LEU A 18 4.40 -2.33 -5.99
C LEU A 18 3.04 -2.50 -5.33
N PHE A 19 2.41 -1.40 -4.95
CA PHE A 19 1.11 -1.44 -4.28
C PHE A 19 0.01 -1.94 -5.20
N ARG A 20 0.09 -1.64 -6.50
CA ARG A 20 -0.85 -2.18 -7.48
C ARG A 20 -0.79 -3.71 -7.52
N GLN A 21 0.40 -4.28 -7.50
CA GLN A 21 0.57 -5.73 -7.48
C GLN A 21 0.03 -6.34 -6.20
N VAL A 22 0.23 -5.67 -5.07
CA VAL A 22 -0.30 -6.14 -3.79
C VAL A 22 -1.84 -6.14 -3.82
N ASP A 23 -2.43 -5.07 -4.35
CA ASP A 23 -3.87 -4.94 -4.48
C ASP A 23 -4.44 -6.08 -5.34
N GLU A 24 -3.81 -6.34 -6.48
CA GLU A 24 -4.23 -7.43 -7.37
C GLU A 24 -4.14 -8.79 -6.69
N GLU A 25 -3.08 -9.03 -5.94
CA GLU A 25 -2.92 -10.31 -5.25
C GLU A 25 -3.96 -10.48 -4.14
N LEU A 26 -4.27 -9.43 -3.40
CA LEU A 26 -5.32 -9.49 -2.39
C LEU A 26 -6.67 -9.79 -3.03
N GLU A 27 -6.95 -9.15 -4.17
CA GLU A 27 -8.20 -9.39 -4.87
C GLU A 27 -8.31 -10.84 -5.35
N ASP A 28 -7.22 -11.37 -5.91
CA ASP A 28 -7.19 -12.75 -6.40
C ASP A 28 -7.47 -13.75 -5.26
N ARG A 29 -6.94 -13.47 -4.08
CA ARG A 29 -7.05 -14.41 -2.96
C ARG A 29 -8.30 -14.20 -2.11
N TYR A 30 -8.72 -12.96 -1.95
CA TYR A 30 -9.76 -12.62 -0.97
C TYR A 30 -10.90 -11.77 -1.53
N GLY A 31 -10.93 -11.53 -2.85
CA GLY A 31 -11.91 -10.63 -3.45
C GLY A 31 -13.37 -11.04 -3.28
N GLY A 32 -13.62 -12.32 -3.00
CA GLY A 32 -14.98 -12.81 -2.74
C GLY A 32 -15.36 -12.89 -1.28
N ARG A 33 -14.49 -12.37 -0.37
CA ARG A 33 -14.70 -12.51 1.06
C ARG A 33 -15.88 -11.73 1.59
N PHE A 34 -16.14 -10.57 0.98
CA PHE A 34 -17.27 -9.71 1.34
C PHE A 34 -17.98 -9.25 0.07
N SER A 35 -19.24 -8.83 0.21
CA SER A 35 -19.99 -8.29 -0.91
C SER A 35 -19.45 -6.93 -1.30
N LEU A 36 -19.21 -6.73 -2.59
CA LEU A 36 -18.71 -5.46 -3.09
C LEU A 36 -19.77 -4.37 -2.89
N HIS A 37 -19.30 -3.19 -2.48
CA HIS A 37 -20.16 -2.01 -2.34
C HIS A 37 -20.86 -1.76 -3.68
N PRO A 38 -22.19 -1.49 -3.69
CA PRO A 38 -22.95 -1.35 -4.95
C PRO A 38 -22.43 -0.25 -5.87
N ASN A 39 -21.81 0.78 -5.33
CA ASN A 39 -21.28 1.90 -6.13
C ASN A 39 -19.82 1.74 -6.53
N ARG A 40 -19.21 0.61 -6.18
CA ARG A 40 -17.82 0.34 -6.51
C ARG A 40 -17.73 -0.50 -7.78
N PRO A 41 -16.91 -0.09 -8.78
CA PRO A 41 -16.72 -0.93 -9.96
C PRO A 41 -16.14 -2.29 -9.60
N ARG A 42 -16.47 -3.31 -10.37
CA ARG A 42 -15.89 -4.64 -10.21
C ARG A 42 -14.43 -4.60 -10.66
N ARG A 43 -13.64 -5.52 -10.12
CA ARG A 43 -12.24 -5.64 -10.52
C ARG A 43 -12.14 -5.80 -12.04
N GLY A 44 -11.31 -4.96 -12.65
CA GLY A 44 -11.11 -4.98 -14.09
C GLY A 44 -11.97 -4.01 -14.88
N GLU A 45 -12.97 -3.39 -14.25
CA GLU A 45 -13.81 -2.41 -14.94
C GLU A 45 -13.13 -1.06 -15.11
N THR A 46 -12.08 -0.78 -14.32
CA THR A 46 -11.24 0.40 -14.49
C THR A 46 -9.82 -0.02 -14.80
N ALA A 47 -9.01 0.91 -15.23
CA ALA A 47 -7.60 0.64 -15.50
C ALA A 47 -6.75 0.63 -14.24
N ASN A 48 -7.31 1.03 -13.11
CA ASN A 48 -6.56 1.17 -11.87
C ASN A 48 -7.17 0.31 -10.76
N PRO A 49 -6.45 -0.75 -10.28
CA PRO A 49 -6.95 -1.62 -9.21
C PRO A 49 -7.34 -0.89 -7.93
N GLU A 50 -6.73 0.27 -7.67
CA GLU A 50 -7.10 1.07 -6.51
C GLU A 50 -8.54 1.58 -6.60
N MET A 51 -9.06 1.72 -7.82
CA MET A 51 -10.38 2.29 -8.08
C MET A 51 -11.46 1.26 -8.27
N ASP A 52 -11.13 -0.02 -8.28
CA ASP A 52 -12.12 -1.08 -8.49
C ASP A 52 -11.85 -2.29 -7.61
N GLY A 53 -12.80 -3.24 -7.58
CA GLY A 53 -12.68 -4.43 -6.78
C GLY A 53 -12.94 -4.18 -5.30
N LEU A 54 -12.78 -5.23 -4.50
CA LEU A 54 -13.08 -5.19 -3.07
C LEU A 54 -12.05 -4.39 -2.27
N PHE A 55 -10.81 -4.35 -2.72
CA PHE A 55 -9.73 -3.74 -1.94
C PHE A 55 -9.21 -2.46 -2.57
N GLU A 56 -8.79 -1.55 -1.71
CA GLU A 56 -8.06 -0.35 -2.12
C GLU A 56 -6.79 -0.31 -1.26
N VAL A 57 -5.66 -0.54 -1.89
CA VAL A 57 -4.36 -0.58 -1.21
C VAL A 57 -3.48 0.49 -1.81
N ALA A 58 -2.97 1.38 -0.96
CA ALA A 58 -2.17 2.50 -1.43
C ALA A 58 -1.13 2.92 -0.39
N PRO A 59 -0.03 3.52 -0.83
CA PRO A 59 0.93 4.11 0.10
C PRO A 59 0.51 5.53 0.47
N ASP A 60 0.55 5.85 1.75
CA ASP A 60 0.25 7.19 2.24
C ASP A 60 1.49 7.77 2.90
N PHE A 61 2.06 8.80 2.29
CA PHE A 61 3.24 9.44 2.87
C PHE A 61 2.90 10.09 4.23
N THR A 62 3.79 9.91 5.19
CA THR A 62 3.71 10.58 6.48
C THR A 62 5.05 11.21 6.82
N PRO A 63 5.07 12.49 7.24
CA PRO A 63 6.31 13.10 7.71
C PRO A 63 6.75 12.56 9.07
N GLY A 64 5.91 11.76 9.73
CA GLY A 64 6.28 11.14 11.00
C GLY A 64 6.12 12.03 12.22
N LEU A 65 5.38 13.12 12.10
CA LEU A 65 5.14 14.01 13.24
C LEU A 65 4.38 13.26 14.32
N GLY A 66 4.89 13.27 15.53
CA GLY A 66 4.30 12.56 16.63
C GLY A 66 4.59 11.08 16.67
N SER A 67 5.43 10.58 15.77
CA SER A 67 5.82 9.18 15.72
C SER A 67 7.31 9.04 16.04
N GLU A 68 7.63 8.04 16.87
CA GLU A 68 9.01 7.71 17.16
C GLU A 68 9.73 7.08 15.97
N LYS A 69 8.96 6.59 15.00
CA LYS A 69 9.50 5.88 13.84
C LYS A 69 9.85 6.79 12.68
N GLY A 70 9.53 8.09 12.79
CA GLY A 70 9.88 9.05 11.76
C GLY A 70 9.01 8.96 10.51
N ARG A 71 9.49 9.61 9.45
CA ARG A 71 8.76 9.67 8.18
C ARG A 71 8.76 8.31 7.47
N GLY A 72 7.80 8.14 6.60
CA GLY A 72 7.70 6.94 5.80
C GLY A 72 6.41 6.90 5.00
N TYR A 73 6.04 5.72 4.56
CA TYR A 73 4.79 5.51 3.83
C TYR A 73 3.94 4.51 4.60
N LEU A 74 2.77 4.94 5.04
CA LEU A 74 1.83 4.04 5.68
C LEU A 74 1.24 3.10 4.65
N VAL A 75 1.06 1.85 5.04
CA VAL A 75 0.35 0.87 4.22
C VAL A 75 -1.13 1.05 4.50
N SER A 76 -1.86 1.59 3.53
CA SER A 76 -3.28 1.88 3.67
C SER A 76 -4.09 0.77 3.00
N LEU A 77 -5.07 0.24 3.72
CA LEU A 77 -5.98 -0.78 3.21
C LEU A 77 -7.41 -0.38 3.51
N ARG A 78 -8.26 -0.41 2.47
CA ARG A 78 -9.69 -0.20 2.63
C ARG A 78 -10.43 -1.35 1.98
N VAL A 79 -11.48 -1.82 2.63
CA VAL A 79 -12.34 -2.86 2.10
C VAL A 79 -13.64 -2.21 1.64
N ALA A 80 -13.91 -2.25 0.34
CA ALA A 80 -15.05 -1.55 -0.27
C ALA A 80 -16.32 -2.40 -0.17
N THR A 81 -16.87 -2.48 1.04
CA THR A 81 -18.07 -3.27 1.32
C THR A 81 -18.97 -2.52 2.28
N LEU A 82 -20.28 -2.81 2.20
CA LEU A 82 -21.23 -2.33 3.21
C LEU A 82 -21.35 -3.31 4.37
N GLU A 83 -20.77 -4.50 4.23
CA GLU A 83 -20.80 -5.46 5.32
C GLU A 83 -19.89 -5.00 6.44
N LYS A 84 -20.23 -5.42 7.66
CA LYS A 84 -19.37 -5.16 8.79
C LYS A 84 -18.19 -6.11 8.76
N VAL A 85 -16.98 -5.56 8.63
CA VAL A 85 -15.76 -6.36 8.64
C VAL A 85 -15.35 -6.55 10.11
N PRO A 86 -15.31 -7.78 10.61
CA PRO A 86 -14.85 -8.00 11.98
C PRO A 86 -13.43 -7.47 12.18
N PRO A 87 -13.14 -6.84 13.33
CA PRO A 87 -11.81 -6.28 13.57
C PRO A 87 -10.68 -7.29 13.39
N GLU A 88 -10.85 -8.53 13.82
CA GLU A 88 -9.83 -9.55 13.69
C GLU A 88 -9.59 -9.96 12.23
N GLU A 89 -10.63 -9.93 11.41
CA GLU A 89 -10.47 -10.19 9.98
C GLU A 89 -9.76 -9.05 9.29
N PHE A 90 -10.11 -7.82 9.63
CA PHE A 90 -9.42 -6.65 9.08
C PHE A 90 -7.95 -6.67 9.46
N GLU A 91 -7.65 -7.00 10.71
CA GLU A 91 -6.26 -7.08 11.18
C GLU A 91 -5.48 -8.15 10.42
N ALA A 92 -6.10 -9.30 10.16
CA ALA A 92 -5.47 -10.36 9.38
C ALA A 92 -5.19 -9.93 7.94
N LEU A 93 -6.15 -9.24 7.31
CA LEU A 93 -5.96 -8.70 5.96
C LEU A 93 -4.86 -7.66 5.94
N MET A 94 -4.80 -6.82 6.95
CA MET A 94 -3.78 -5.79 7.07
C MET A 94 -2.40 -6.41 7.23
N ALA A 95 -2.28 -7.42 8.08
CA ALA A 95 -1.02 -8.14 8.29
C ALA A 95 -0.56 -8.82 6.99
N ARG A 96 -1.50 -9.42 6.28
CA ARG A 96 -1.18 -10.07 5.00
C ARG A 96 -0.73 -9.04 3.96
N THR A 97 -1.41 -7.89 3.92
CA THR A 97 -1.03 -6.80 3.03
C THR A 97 0.41 -6.35 3.32
N ALA A 98 0.74 -6.17 4.59
CA ALA A 98 2.09 -5.78 4.99
C ALA A 98 3.13 -6.83 4.58
N GLU A 99 2.81 -8.12 4.70
CA GLU A 99 3.71 -9.17 4.24
C GLU A 99 3.95 -9.11 2.74
N LEU A 100 2.91 -8.88 1.96
CA LEU A 100 3.03 -8.79 0.51
C LEU A 100 3.88 -7.59 0.10
N VAL A 101 3.73 -6.48 0.81
CA VAL A 101 4.59 -5.31 0.58
C VAL A 101 6.03 -5.66 0.92
N ARG A 102 6.25 -6.26 2.09
CA ARG A 102 7.60 -6.61 2.56
C ARG A 102 8.32 -7.51 1.56
N GLU A 103 7.63 -8.48 1.00
CA GLU A 103 8.21 -9.41 0.03
C GLU A 103 8.68 -8.70 -1.24
N ARG A 104 8.00 -7.61 -1.62
CA ARG A 104 8.27 -6.92 -2.87
C ARG A 104 9.29 -5.80 -2.76
N LEU A 105 9.51 -5.27 -1.57
CA LEU A 105 10.43 -4.15 -1.40
C LEU A 105 11.82 -4.40 -2.00
N PRO A 106 12.47 -5.55 -1.73
CA PRO A 106 13.80 -5.78 -2.29
C PRO A 106 13.81 -5.88 -3.82
N ARG A 107 12.71 -6.31 -4.41
CA ARG A 107 12.62 -6.43 -5.87
C ARG A 107 12.44 -5.08 -6.54
N PHE A 108 11.65 -4.21 -5.91
CA PHE A 108 11.36 -2.89 -6.46
C PHE A 108 12.43 -1.86 -6.13
N PHE A 109 13.12 -2.05 -5.03
CA PHE A 109 14.13 -1.11 -4.54
C PHE A 109 15.41 -1.85 -4.16
N PRO A 110 16.05 -2.49 -5.13
CA PRO A 110 17.29 -3.24 -4.84
C PRO A 110 18.37 -2.29 -4.32
N GLY A 111 19.06 -2.71 -3.29
CA GLY A 111 20.12 -1.90 -2.68
C GLY A 111 19.65 -0.80 -1.75
N ARG A 112 18.34 -0.61 -1.59
CA ARG A 112 17.82 0.35 -0.61
C ARG A 112 17.40 -0.40 0.66
N PRO A 113 17.82 0.05 1.83
CA PRO A 113 17.43 -0.59 3.08
C PRO A 113 16.04 -0.12 3.54
N LEU A 114 15.01 -0.48 2.77
CA LEU A 114 13.63 -0.18 3.14
C LEU A 114 13.02 -1.38 3.84
N GLU A 115 12.21 -1.13 4.85
CA GLU A 115 11.57 -2.20 5.60
C GLU A 115 10.16 -1.80 6.03
N VAL A 116 9.34 -2.80 6.29
CA VAL A 116 8.00 -2.59 6.83
C VAL A 116 8.06 -2.83 8.33
N ILE A 117 7.67 -1.83 9.09
CA ILE A 117 7.65 -1.90 10.55
C ILE A 117 6.25 -1.61 11.07
N ARG A 118 6.00 -2.03 12.31
CA ARG A 118 4.80 -1.67 13.02
C ARG A 118 4.97 -0.30 13.64
N ASP A 119 4.02 0.59 13.43
CA ASP A 119 4.03 1.94 14.01
C ASP A 119 2.64 2.17 14.62
N GLY A 120 2.49 1.82 15.91
CA GLY A 120 1.20 1.82 16.57
C GLY A 120 0.27 0.80 15.92
N PRO A 121 -0.96 1.17 15.57
CA PRO A 121 -1.90 0.25 14.92
C PRO A 121 -1.67 0.09 13.43
N ARG A 122 -0.63 0.73 12.88
CA ARG A 122 -0.39 0.75 11.44
C ARG A 122 0.92 0.10 11.07
N PHE A 123 1.03 -0.24 9.78
CA PHE A 123 2.30 -0.68 9.19
C PHE A 123 2.87 0.46 8.36
N LYS A 124 4.18 0.62 8.40
CA LYS A 124 4.85 1.72 7.73
C LYS A 124 6.11 1.24 7.04
N ILE A 125 6.31 1.70 5.80
CA ILE A 125 7.57 1.51 5.09
C ILE A 125 8.50 2.62 5.58
N THR A 126 9.64 2.24 6.11
CA THR A 126 10.65 3.18 6.60
C THR A 126 12.02 2.80 6.08
N GLY A 127 12.97 3.70 6.22
CA GLY A 127 14.32 3.47 5.78
C GLY A 127 14.90 4.71 5.13
N ASP A 128 15.84 4.49 4.23
CA ASP A 128 16.51 5.61 3.54
C ASP A 128 15.72 6.00 2.30
N PHE A 129 15.05 7.14 2.37
CA PHE A 129 14.31 7.70 1.25
C PHE A 129 15.08 8.79 0.52
N SER A 130 16.37 8.92 0.75
CA SER A 130 17.18 9.89 0.04
C SER A 130 17.13 9.57 -1.46
N LEU A 131 17.28 10.60 -2.28
CA LEU A 131 17.25 10.42 -3.74
C LEU A 131 18.59 9.89 -4.27
N GLY A 132 19.40 9.41 -3.36
CA GLY A 132 20.67 8.81 -3.68
C GLY A 132 21.78 9.84 -3.75
N GLU A 133 22.99 9.35 -3.62
CA GLU A 133 24.16 10.18 -3.83
C GLU A 133 24.30 10.41 -5.31
N ALA A 134 24.49 11.63 -5.60
CA ALA A 134 24.75 11.95 -6.97
C ALA A 134 26.11 11.39 -7.38
#